data_97de3e2f29d213113c8f2d9acaae844b
#
_entry.id   97de3e2f29d213113c8f2d9acaae844b
#
_cell.length_a   1.000
_cell.length_b   1.000
_cell.length_c   1.000
_cell.angle_alpha   90.00
_cell.angle_beta   90.00
_cell.angle_gamma   90.00
#
_symmetry.space_group_name_H-M   'P 1'
#
loop_
_entity.id
_entity.type
_entity.pdbx_description
1 polymer ?
#
loop_
_entity_poly.entity_id
_entity_poly.type
_entity_poly.pdbx_seq_one_letter_code
_entity_poly.pdbx_strand_id
1 'polypeptide(L)'
;MLKGVSLVAGEWLGSNHSFQNEPISGVPDSFASGTPELVNLACETAEEAFRTYGYSSAEERAVFLEEVASQIDARGAEITAMGMKETGLPAARLEGERGRTVAQLRMFADHIKSGAHLDHRHDAAMPDRAPMPRPDLHLIQRPL
;
A
#
# COMPACT_ATOMS: atom_id res chain seq x y z
N MET A 1 16.62 6.77 -11.57
CA MET A 1 16.13 7.26 -12.88
C MET A 1 14.67 6.89 -13.01
N LEU A 2 13.81 7.86 -13.35
CA LEU A 2 12.38 7.63 -13.59
C LEU A 2 12.21 6.70 -14.80
N LYS A 3 11.39 5.64 -14.67
CA LYS A 3 11.20 4.68 -15.77
C LYS A 3 9.99 5.00 -16.65
N GLY A 4 9.01 5.74 -16.13
CA GLY A 4 7.80 6.13 -16.87
C GLY A 4 6.93 4.94 -17.33
N VAL A 5 7.01 3.81 -16.64
CA VAL A 5 6.27 2.58 -16.94
C VAL A 5 5.67 1.99 -15.66
N SER A 6 4.71 1.08 -15.81
CA SER A 6 4.04 0.43 -14.67
C SER A 6 4.85 -0.74 -14.13
N LEU A 7 4.83 -0.96 -12.82
CA LEU A 7 5.35 -2.17 -12.18
C LEU A 7 4.17 -3.12 -11.91
N VAL A 8 4.12 -4.23 -12.63
CA VAL A 8 3.08 -5.26 -12.50
C VAL A 8 3.72 -6.63 -12.40
N ALA A 9 3.31 -7.44 -11.43
CA ALA A 9 3.86 -8.78 -11.21
C ALA A 9 5.38 -8.81 -10.99
N GLY A 10 5.98 -7.74 -10.47
CA GLY A 10 7.43 -7.59 -10.30
C GLY A 10 8.18 -7.17 -11.58
N GLU A 11 7.49 -6.98 -12.69
CA GLU A 11 8.07 -6.59 -13.98
C GLU A 11 7.69 -5.16 -14.37
N TRP A 12 8.64 -4.46 -15.04
CA TRP A 12 8.42 -3.11 -15.56
C TRP A 12 7.84 -3.21 -16.96
N LEU A 13 6.54 -2.87 -17.08
CA LEU A 13 5.76 -3.01 -18.30
C LEU A 13 5.33 -1.65 -18.84
N GLY A 14 5.55 -1.45 -20.13
CA GLY A 14 5.08 -0.27 -20.86
C GLY A 14 4.04 -0.65 -21.92
N SER A 15 3.65 0.36 -22.71
CA SER A 15 2.80 0.19 -23.88
C SER A 15 3.39 0.95 -25.08
N ASN A 16 2.83 0.74 -26.26
CA ASN A 16 3.21 1.46 -27.47
C ASN A 16 2.68 2.92 -27.51
N HIS A 17 1.87 3.30 -26.52
CA HIS A 17 1.32 4.63 -26.36
C HIS A 17 1.94 5.31 -25.15
N SER A 18 2.30 6.58 -25.28
CA SER A 18 2.86 7.38 -24.20
C SER A 18 2.25 8.77 -24.18
N PHE A 19 2.32 9.41 -23.04
CA PHE A 19 2.00 10.82 -22.85
C PHE A 19 3.16 11.50 -22.13
N GLN A 20 3.18 12.84 -22.19
CA GLN A 20 4.13 13.65 -21.44
C GLN A 20 3.38 14.40 -20.33
N ASN A 21 4.03 14.58 -19.18
CA ASN A 21 3.54 15.49 -18.16
C ASN A 21 3.79 16.95 -18.58
N GLU A 22 3.16 17.87 -17.87
CA GLU A 22 3.35 19.32 -18.05
C GLU A 22 3.95 19.91 -16.76
N PRO A 23 5.26 19.70 -16.50
CA PRO A 23 5.89 20.19 -15.29
C PRO A 23 5.97 21.74 -15.30
N ILE A 24 5.91 22.33 -14.11
CA ILE A 24 6.09 23.80 -13.94
C ILE A 24 7.49 24.25 -14.37
N SER A 25 8.48 23.36 -14.27
CA SER A 25 9.86 23.68 -14.66
C SER A 25 10.59 22.48 -15.29
N GLY A 26 11.57 22.78 -16.12
CA GLY A 26 12.39 21.75 -16.76
C GLY A 26 11.74 21.11 -17.98
N VAL A 27 12.25 19.96 -18.39
CA VAL A 27 11.78 19.21 -19.57
C VAL A 27 10.69 18.23 -19.13
N PRO A 28 9.59 18.08 -19.92
CA PRO A 28 8.61 17.04 -19.68
C PRO A 28 9.19 15.63 -19.63
N ASP A 29 8.63 14.78 -18.79
CA ASP A 29 8.93 13.36 -18.73
C ASP A 29 7.88 12.59 -19.53
N SER A 30 8.27 11.46 -20.13
CA SER A 30 7.37 10.60 -20.90
C SER A 30 6.94 9.38 -20.07
N PHE A 31 5.65 9.07 -20.11
CA PHE A 31 5.04 7.96 -19.40
C PHE A 31 4.28 7.06 -20.37
N ALA A 32 4.40 5.75 -20.21
CA ALA A 32 3.57 4.80 -20.94
C ALA A 32 2.11 4.90 -20.49
N SER A 33 1.20 4.96 -21.45
CA SER A 33 -0.23 4.88 -21.17
C SER A 33 -0.61 3.47 -20.73
N GLY A 34 -1.51 3.35 -19.76
CA GLY A 34 -2.12 2.08 -19.42
C GLY A 34 -3.02 1.56 -20.54
N THR A 35 -3.11 0.23 -20.69
CA THR A 35 -4.05 -0.42 -21.62
C THR A 35 -5.02 -1.29 -20.84
N PRO A 36 -6.21 -1.63 -21.39
CA PRO A 36 -7.12 -2.56 -20.75
C PRO A 36 -6.47 -3.91 -20.40
N GLU A 37 -5.58 -4.40 -21.28
CA GLU A 37 -4.86 -5.67 -21.08
C GLU A 37 -3.89 -5.57 -19.90
N LEU A 38 -3.18 -4.44 -19.75
CA LEU A 38 -2.28 -4.22 -18.63
C LEU A 38 -3.05 -4.11 -17.31
N VAL A 39 -4.22 -3.45 -17.32
CA VAL A 39 -5.10 -3.36 -16.15
C VAL A 39 -5.62 -4.74 -15.76
N ASN A 40 -6.09 -5.53 -16.72
CA ASN A 40 -6.56 -6.90 -16.48
C ASN A 40 -5.43 -7.75 -15.88
N LEU A 41 -4.23 -7.72 -16.46
CA LEU A 41 -3.07 -8.43 -15.92
C LEU A 41 -2.76 -8.01 -14.48
N ALA A 42 -2.83 -6.72 -14.18
CA ALA A 42 -2.61 -6.23 -12.81
C ALA A 42 -3.67 -6.76 -11.83
N CYS A 43 -4.93 -6.79 -12.22
CA CYS A 43 -6.02 -7.31 -11.40
C CYS A 43 -5.90 -8.83 -11.17
N GLU A 44 -5.63 -9.60 -12.22
CA GLU A 44 -5.42 -11.05 -12.14
C GLU A 44 -4.23 -11.40 -11.24
N THR A 45 -3.13 -10.67 -11.39
CA THR A 45 -1.92 -10.87 -10.57
C THR A 45 -2.17 -10.48 -9.11
N ALA A 46 -2.94 -9.42 -8.86
CA ALA A 46 -3.31 -9.00 -7.51
C ALA A 46 -4.19 -10.06 -6.83
N GLU A 47 -5.16 -10.62 -7.55
CA GLU A 47 -6.01 -11.72 -7.04
C GLU A 47 -5.18 -12.96 -6.70
N GLU A 48 -4.24 -13.34 -7.56
CA GLU A 48 -3.34 -14.46 -7.26
C GLU A 48 -2.46 -14.19 -6.04
N ALA A 49 -1.88 -12.98 -5.94
CA ALA A 49 -1.06 -12.56 -4.80
C ALA A 49 -1.86 -12.57 -3.49
N PHE A 50 -3.17 -12.26 -3.53
CA PHE A 50 -4.01 -12.28 -2.34
C PHE A 50 -4.11 -13.66 -1.70
N ARG A 51 -4.02 -14.73 -2.47
CA ARG A 51 -4.08 -16.12 -1.97
C ARG A 51 -2.98 -16.44 -0.96
N THR A 52 -1.86 -15.76 -1.03
CA THR A 52 -0.75 -15.90 -0.07
C THR A 52 -0.67 -14.71 0.86
N TYR A 53 -0.58 -13.49 0.32
CA TYR A 53 -0.42 -12.27 1.10
C TYR A 53 -1.62 -11.98 2.01
N GLY A 54 -2.84 -12.31 1.59
CA GLY A 54 -4.05 -12.18 2.39
C GLY A 54 -4.01 -12.96 3.72
N TYR A 55 -3.18 -13.98 3.81
CA TYR A 55 -2.97 -14.82 5.01
C TYR A 55 -1.65 -14.55 5.72
N SER A 56 -0.87 -13.54 5.30
CA SER A 56 0.35 -13.14 6.00
C SER A 56 0.02 -12.68 7.43
N SER A 57 0.96 -12.87 8.34
CA SER A 57 0.83 -12.45 9.73
C SER A 57 0.79 -10.91 9.86
N ALA A 58 0.28 -10.43 10.99
CA ALA A 58 0.32 -8.99 11.32
C ALA A 58 1.76 -8.45 11.33
N GLU A 59 2.72 -9.25 11.84
CA GLU A 59 4.13 -8.88 11.88
C GLU A 59 4.72 -8.73 10.47
N GLU A 60 4.49 -9.68 9.56
CA GLU A 60 4.97 -9.60 8.17
C GLU A 60 4.43 -8.37 7.44
N ARG A 61 3.14 -8.04 7.65
CA ARG A 61 2.54 -6.83 7.06
C ARG A 61 3.11 -5.56 7.66
N ALA A 62 3.37 -5.54 8.96
CA ALA A 62 3.97 -4.39 9.63
C ALA A 62 5.40 -4.16 9.15
N VAL A 63 6.22 -5.22 9.04
CA VAL A 63 7.58 -5.15 8.47
C VAL A 63 7.55 -4.60 7.04
N PHE A 64 6.59 -5.02 6.22
CA PHE A 64 6.42 -4.49 4.87
C PHE A 64 6.14 -2.98 4.88
N LEU A 65 5.24 -2.48 5.75
CA LEU A 65 4.94 -1.05 5.87
C LEU A 65 6.14 -0.24 6.37
N GLU A 66 6.90 -0.78 7.31
CA GLU A 66 8.13 -0.16 7.81
C GLU A 66 9.20 -0.06 6.72
N GLU A 67 9.35 -1.11 5.90
CA GLU A 67 10.26 -1.09 4.76
C GLU A 67 9.84 -0.05 3.71
N VAL A 68 8.56 0.03 3.37
CA VAL A 68 8.02 1.07 2.47
C VAL A 68 8.35 2.47 3.01
N ALA A 69 8.13 2.71 4.31
CA ALA A 69 8.47 3.98 4.95
C ALA A 69 9.98 4.30 4.84
N SER A 70 10.83 3.30 5.07
CA SER A 70 12.28 3.44 4.98
C SER A 70 12.75 3.73 3.55
N GLN A 71 12.16 3.09 2.54
CA GLN A 71 12.46 3.34 1.13
C GLN A 71 12.02 4.73 0.66
N ILE A 72 10.91 5.25 1.17
CA ILE A 72 10.46 6.63 0.92
C ILE A 72 11.45 7.63 1.54
N ASP A 73 11.88 7.42 2.78
CA ASP A 73 12.88 8.26 3.43
C ASP A 73 14.22 8.25 2.68
N ALA A 74 14.70 7.08 2.30
CA ALA A 74 15.97 6.92 1.57
C ALA A 74 15.97 7.65 0.22
N ARG A 75 14.82 7.80 -0.42
CA ARG A 75 14.64 8.51 -1.70
C ARG A 75 14.14 9.94 -1.54
N GLY A 76 14.20 10.49 -0.34
CA GLY A 76 13.61 11.78 -0.01
C GLY A 76 14.03 12.91 -0.93
N ALA A 77 15.31 13.02 -1.24
CA ALA A 77 15.83 14.07 -2.13
C ALA A 77 15.27 13.96 -3.57
N GLU A 78 15.20 12.74 -4.12
CA GLU A 78 14.65 12.49 -5.45
C GLU A 78 13.17 12.85 -5.52
N ILE A 79 12.40 12.42 -4.51
CA ILE A 79 10.95 12.68 -4.42
C ILE A 79 10.69 14.19 -4.31
N THR A 80 11.44 14.88 -3.44
CA THR A 80 11.33 16.34 -3.28
C THR A 80 11.67 17.08 -4.58
N ALA A 81 12.78 16.71 -5.24
CA ALA A 81 13.19 17.35 -6.50
C ALA A 81 12.13 17.15 -7.62
N MET A 82 11.56 15.95 -7.73
CA MET A 82 10.50 15.67 -8.70
C MET A 82 9.24 16.45 -8.38
N GLY A 83 8.81 16.47 -7.12
CA GLY A 83 7.64 17.22 -6.69
C GLY A 83 7.78 18.73 -6.95
N MET A 84 8.96 19.31 -6.71
CA MET A 84 9.24 20.71 -7.04
C MET A 84 9.15 20.98 -8.55
N LYS A 85 9.73 20.09 -9.36
CA LYS A 85 9.68 20.17 -10.82
C LYS A 85 8.24 20.17 -11.34
N GLU A 86 7.41 19.26 -10.86
CA GLU A 86 6.05 19.06 -11.35
C GLU A 86 5.06 20.10 -10.82
N THR A 87 5.16 20.46 -9.53
CA THR A 87 4.13 21.25 -8.86
C THR A 87 4.50 22.70 -8.60
N GLY A 88 5.80 23.02 -8.62
CA GLY A 88 6.33 24.32 -8.19
C GLY A 88 6.24 24.55 -6.67
N LEU A 89 5.84 23.57 -5.87
CA LEU A 89 5.80 23.70 -4.42
C LEU A 89 7.19 23.81 -3.81
N PRO A 90 7.37 24.59 -2.73
CA PRO A 90 8.66 24.69 -2.04
C PRO A 90 9.12 23.35 -1.43
N ALA A 91 10.43 23.11 -1.41
CA ALA A 91 11.03 21.90 -0.86
C ALA A 91 10.53 21.59 0.56
N ALA A 92 10.51 22.58 1.45
CA ALA A 92 10.06 22.40 2.84
C ALA A 92 8.61 21.87 2.94
N ARG A 93 7.72 22.30 2.01
CA ARG A 93 6.36 21.79 1.95
C ARG A 93 6.33 20.30 1.59
N LEU A 94 7.05 19.92 0.55
CA LEU A 94 7.13 18.53 0.07
C LEU A 94 7.81 17.60 1.09
N GLU A 95 8.84 18.08 1.78
CA GLU A 95 9.49 17.37 2.86
C GLU A 95 8.54 17.13 4.04
N GLY A 96 7.72 18.11 4.39
CA GLY A 96 6.67 17.97 5.40
C GLY A 96 5.63 16.90 5.01
N GLU A 97 5.15 16.89 3.77
CA GLU A 97 4.20 15.87 3.27
C GLU A 97 4.83 14.47 3.24
N ARG A 98 6.09 14.35 2.83
CA ARG A 98 6.82 13.08 2.89
C ARG A 98 6.95 12.59 4.32
N GLY A 99 7.36 13.45 5.25
CA GLY A 99 7.47 13.11 6.67
C GLY A 99 6.14 12.63 7.26
N ARG A 100 5.03 13.26 6.89
CA ARG A 100 3.68 12.83 7.28
C ARG A 100 3.35 11.44 6.72
N THR A 101 3.65 11.17 5.45
CA THR A 101 3.41 9.88 4.82
C THR A 101 4.20 8.77 5.51
N VAL A 102 5.48 8.98 5.76
CA VAL A 102 6.35 8.04 6.47
C VAL A 102 5.87 7.76 7.90
N ALA A 103 5.51 8.82 8.64
CA ALA A 103 4.98 8.68 10.00
C ALA A 103 3.66 7.88 10.00
N GLN A 104 2.79 8.10 9.02
CA GLN A 104 1.52 7.38 8.89
C GLN A 104 1.72 5.89 8.58
N LEU A 105 2.66 5.54 7.71
CA LEU A 105 3.01 4.14 7.44
C LEU A 105 3.50 3.43 8.70
N ARG A 106 4.39 4.04 9.47
CA ARG A 106 4.89 3.52 10.75
C ARG A 106 3.77 3.39 11.79
N MET A 107 2.90 4.38 11.89
CA MET A 107 1.72 4.33 12.77
C MET A 107 0.82 3.14 12.43
N PHE A 108 0.56 2.87 11.15
CA PHE A 108 -0.23 1.72 10.73
C PHE A 108 0.49 0.40 10.98
N ALA A 109 1.81 0.33 10.81
CA ALA A 109 2.60 -0.84 11.17
C ALA A 109 2.42 -1.20 12.65
N ASP A 110 2.57 -0.22 13.54
CA ASP A 110 2.36 -0.42 14.97
C ASP A 110 0.92 -0.82 15.31
N HIS A 111 -0.07 -0.17 14.66
CA HIS A 111 -1.47 -0.50 14.87
C HIS A 111 -1.81 -1.95 14.46
N ILE A 112 -1.27 -2.42 13.34
CA ILE A 112 -1.47 -3.79 12.87
C ILE A 112 -0.88 -4.80 13.87
N LYS A 113 0.31 -4.55 14.40
CA LYS A 113 0.96 -5.40 15.42
C LYS A 113 0.10 -5.57 16.67
N SER A 114 -0.65 -4.55 17.07
CA SER A 114 -1.55 -4.61 18.22
C SER A 114 -2.73 -5.56 18.04
N GLY A 115 -3.11 -5.87 16.80
CA GLY A 115 -4.28 -6.69 16.47
C GLY A 115 -5.63 -6.01 16.74
N ALA A 116 -5.65 -4.78 17.25
CA ALA A 116 -6.89 -4.08 17.62
C ALA A 116 -7.89 -3.94 16.46
N HIS A 117 -7.39 -3.82 15.22
CA HIS A 117 -8.21 -3.72 14.00
C HIS A 117 -9.02 -5.00 13.70
N LEU A 118 -8.64 -6.15 14.30
CA LEU A 118 -9.36 -7.40 14.11
C LEU A 118 -10.63 -7.49 14.97
N ASP A 119 -10.80 -6.61 15.96
CA ASP A 119 -11.95 -6.60 16.89
C ASP A 119 -12.30 -8.02 17.36
N HIS A 120 -11.30 -8.74 17.86
CA HIS A 120 -11.47 -10.13 18.29
C HIS A 120 -12.42 -10.22 19.48
N ARG A 121 -13.53 -10.92 19.27
CA ARG A 121 -14.54 -11.18 20.30
C ARG A 121 -14.61 -12.67 20.58
N HIS A 122 -14.64 -13.03 21.84
CA HIS A 122 -14.72 -14.42 22.29
C HIS A 122 -15.90 -14.60 23.23
N ASP A 123 -16.81 -15.48 22.85
CA ASP A 123 -17.92 -15.96 23.67
C ASP A 123 -17.64 -17.40 24.10
N ALA A 124 -17.27 -17.62 25.34
CA ALA A 124 -16.96 -18.95 25.87
C ALA A 124 -18.16 -19.91 25.76
N ALA A 125 -17.89 -21.19 25.57
CA ALA A 125 -18.90 -22.24 25.55
C ALA A 125 -19.74 -22.24 26.85
N MET A 126 -21.04 -22.47 26.70
CA MET A 126 -21.99 -22.69 27.81
C MET A 126 -22.75 -23.99 27.55
N PRO A 127 -22.16 -25.15 27.86
CA PRO A 127 -22.74 -26.45 27.53
C PRO A 127 -24.06 -26.73 28.29
N ASP A 128 -24.19 -26.18 29.50
CA ASP A 128 -25.36 -26.40 30.37
C ASP A 128 -26.45 -25.33 30.18
N ARG A 129 -26.32 -24.42 29.24
CA ARG A 129 -27.30 -23.36 28.98
C ARG A 129 -28.62 -23.96 28.48
N ALA A 130 -29.75 -23.58 29.09
CA ALA A 130 -31.08 -23.89 28.60
C ALA A 130 -31.63 -22.72 27.79
N PRO A 131 -32.50 -22.92 26.76
CA PRO A 131 -33.01 -24.22 26.26
C PRO A 131 -32.02 -24.94 25.32
N MET A 132 -30.92 -24.27 24.89
CA MET A 132 -29.92 -24.84 24.00
C MET A 132 -28.51 -24.49 24.48
N PRO A 133 -27.55 -25.41 24.41
CA PRO A 133 -26.14 -25.14 24.67
C PRO A 133 -25.62 -24.03 23.73
N ARG A 134 -24.64 -23.27 24.18
CA ARG A 134 -23.90 -22.34 23.35
C ARG A 134 -22.50 -22.89 23.08
N PRO A 135 -22.07 -23.00 21.81
CA PRO A 135 -20.69 -23.38 21.48
C PRO A 135 -19.70 -22.28 21.84
N ASP A 136 -18.42 -22.60 21.81
CA ASP A 136 -17.32 -21.64 21.87
C ASP A 136 -17.26 -20.85 20.55
N LEU A 137 -17.34 -19.52 20.62
CA LEU A 137 -17.43 -18.65 19.46
C LEU A 137 -16.30 -17.62 19.45
N HIS A 138 -15.57 -17.57 18.35
CA HIS A 138 -14.58 -16.53 18.07
C HIS A 138 -14.99 -15.75 16.83
N LEU A 139 -15.08 -14.43 16.97
CA LEU A 139 -15.41 -13.50 15.89
C LEU A 139 -14.21 -12.60 15.66
N ILE A 140 -13.86 -12.40 14.41
CA ILE A 140 -12.83 -11.45 13.98
C ILE A 140 -13.31 -10.70 12.74
N GLN A 141 -12.85 -9.47 12.55
CA GLN A 141 -13.01 -8.75 11.30
C GLN A 141 -11.93 -9.20 10.31
N ARG A 142 -12.32 -9.39 9.06
CA ARG A 142 -11.40 -9.69 7.96
C ARG A 142 -11.64 -8.72 6.81
N PRO A 143 -10.61 -8.38 6.02
CA PRO A 143 -10.81 -7.65 4.76
C PRO A 143 -11.68 -8.48 3.80
N LEU A 144 -12.45 -7.77 2.98
CA LEU A 144 -13.28 -8.37 1.91
C LEU A 144 -12.42 -8.71 0.72
#